data_1240613b10a42f8b5dc649b1c49743a7
#
_entry.id   1240613b10a42f8b5dc649b1c49743a7
#
_cell.length_a   1.000
_cell.length_b   1.000
_cell.length_c   1.000
_cell.angle_alpha   90.00
_cell.angle_beta   90.00
_cell.angle_gamma   90.00
#
_symmetry.space_group_name_H-M   'P 1'
#
loop_
_entity.id
_entity.type
_entity.pdbx_description
1 polymer ?
#
loop_
_entity_poly.entity_id
_entity_poly.type
_entity_poly.pdbx_seq_one_letter_code
_entity_poly.pdbx_strand_id
1 'polypeptide(L)'
;HISEEQVKEMIGLNDPTKILELIKFITAGQTQQSLEKINELYDNGADPSMIVKDLIETVHSLTMINIDAAEGVKSSLTDSEYNAVQEVAGNLDVSTLSMIWQMLNKGLHEVTDSFSPITSLEMLIIRIIYLNDIPKPNELISELNNMVEKNDNKIQDKSGETSSEMDPKVKEIIDFFPGTEVEQIEEK
;
A
#
# COMPACT_ATOMS: atom_id res chain seq x y z
N HIS A 1 -18.80 29.87 29.97
CA HIS A 1 -19.87 29.17 29.21
C HIS A 1 -19.27 28.70 27.89
N ILE A 2 -19.09 27.39 27.76
CA ILE A 2 -18.74 26.77 26.49
C ILE A 2 -20.02 26.75 25.65
N SER A 3 -20.01 27.37 24.48
CA SER A 3 -21.19 27.37 23.59
C SER A 3 -21.39 25.99 22.95
N GLU A 4 -22.65 25.69 22.59
CA GLU A 4 -22.99 24.44 21.90
C GLU A 4 -22.25 24.31 20.58
N GLU A 5 -21.91 25.41 19.92
CA GLU A 5 -21.07 25.47 18.71
C GLU A 5 -19.63 25.08 18.98
N GLN A 6 -19.03 25.55 20.10
CA GLN A 6 -17.68 25.13 20.51
C GLN A 6 -17.60 23.64 20.87
N VAL A 7 -18.67 23.08 21.44
CA VAL A 7 -18.74 21.64 21.71
C VAL A 7 -18.88 20.85 20.41
N LYS A 8 -19.67 21.32 19.44
CA LYS A 8 -19.78 20.73 18.12
C LYS A 8 -18.48 20.82 17.31
N GLU A 9 -17.76 21.92 17.44
CA GLU A 9 -16.45 22.10 16.81
C GLU A 9 -15.41 21.17 17.44
N MET A 10 -15.40 20.98 18.75
CA MET A 10 -14.56 20.01 19.47
C MET A 10 -14.93 18.54 19.14
N ILE A 11 -16.22 18.25 18.93
CA ILE A 11 -16.71 16.93 18.51
C ILE A 11 -16.42 16.70 17.01
N GLY A 12 -16.47 17.74 16.19
CA GLY A 12 -16.17 17.67 14.76
C GLY A 12 -14.68 17.45 14.43
N LEU A 13 -13.77 17.67 15.41
CA LEU A 13 -12.35 17.31 15.28
C LEU A 13 -12.12 15.78 15.22
N ASN A 14 -13.04 15.00 15.80
CA ASN A 14 -12.99 13.53 15.82
C ASN A 14 -14.11 12.92 14.95
N ASP A 15 -14.39 13.49 13.78
CA ASP A 15 -15.35 12.90 12.84
C ASP A 15 -14.74 11.66 12.16
N PRO A 16 -15.17 10.43 12.52
CA PRO A 16 -14.62 9.20 11.96
C PRO A 16 -14.73 9.13 10.42
N THR A 17 -15.70 9.86 9.86
CA THR A 17 -15.92 9.93 8.41
C THR A 17 -14.76 10.61 7.69
N LYS A 18 -14.17 11.65 8.28
CA LYS A 18 -13.03 12.39 7.70
C LYS A 18 -11.75 11.53 7.67
N ILE A 19 -11.54 10.75 8.74
CA ILE A 19 -10.39 9.83 8.83
C ILE A 19 -10.58 8.66 7.84
N LEU A 20 -11.80 8.14 7.71
CA LEU A 20 -12.11 7.11 6.74
C LEU A 20 -11.92 7.60 5.29
N GLU A 21 -12.29 8.84 5.01
CA GLU A 21 -12.02 9.49 3.72
C GLU A 21 -10.51 9.62 3.45
N LEU A 22 -9.73 10.02 4.45
CA LEU A 22 -8.28 10.08 4.33
C LEU A 22 -7.68 8.70 4.02
N ILE A 23 -8.15 7.62 4.67
CA ILE A 23 -7.72 6.26 4.36
C ILE A 23 -8.09 5.87 2.92
N LYS A 24 -9.26 6.24 2.42
CA LYS A 24 -9.65 6.01 1.02
C LYS A 24 -8.65 6.66 0.05
N PHE A 25 -8.26 7.92 0.30
CA PHE A 25 -7.26 8.59 -0.54
C PHE A 25 -5.88 7.94 -0.47
N ILE A 26 -5.43 7.56 0.74
CA ILE A 26 -4.14 6.88 0.95
C ILE A 26 -4.09 5.56 0.19
N THR A 27 -5.13 4.73 0.33
CA THR A 27 -5.18 3.39 -0.28
C THR A 27 -5.40 3.43 -1.79
N ALA A 28 -6.01 4.51 -2.31
CA ALA A 28 -6.17 4.76 -3.73
C ALA A 28 -4.93 5.42 -4.39
N GLY A 29 -3.83 5.67 -3.64
CA GLY A 29 -2.64 6.33 -4.17
C GLY A 29 -2.80 7.82 -4.45
N GLN A 30 -3.86 8.45 -3.95
CA GLN A 30 -4.22 9.84 -4.22
C GLN A 30 -3.45 10.79 -3.30
N THR A 31 -2.15 10.97 -3.58
CA THR A 31 -1.24 11.73 -2.72
C THR A 31 -1.69 13.18 -2.49
N GLN A 32 -2.11 13.88 -3.55
CA GLN A 32 -2.51 15.28 -3.43
C GLN A 32 -3.75 15.43 -2.54
N GLN A 33 -4.80 14.62 -2.76
CA GLN A 33 -6.02 14.65 -1.95
C GLN A 33 -5.75 14.26 -0.50
N SER A 34 -4.83 13.33 -0.27
CA SER A 34 -4.42 12.96 1.09
C SER A 34 -3.78 14.13 1.83
N LEU A 35 -2.86 14.86 1.18
CA LEU A 35 -2.22 16.04 1.78
C LEU A 35 -3.19 17.20 1.98
N GLU A 36 -4.07 17.47 1.03
CA GLU A 36 -5.12 18.47 1.15
C GLU A 36 -6.04 18.16 2.35
N LYS A 37 -6.41 16.87 2.52
CA LYS A 37 -7.24 16.44 3.66
C LYS A 37 -6.53 16.57 5.00
N ILE A 38 -5.24 16.26 5.07
CA ILE A 38 -4.42 16.47 6.28
C ILE A 38 -4.37 17.95 6.64
N ASN A 39 -4.12 18.82 5.66
CA ASN A 39 -4.08 20.26 5.91
C ASN A 39 -5.44 20.81 6.33
N GLU A 40 -6.55 20.34 5.73
CA GLU A 40 -7.91 20.67 6.18
C GLU A 40 -8.13 20.33 7.65
N LEU A 41 -7.73 19.10 8.07
CA LEU A 41 -7.84 18.66 9.46
C LEU A 41 -6.99 19.53 10.40
N TYR A 42 -5.76 19.82 10.01
CA TYR A 42 -4.82 20.62 10.77
C TYR A 42 -5.29 22.07 10.92
N ASP A 43 -5.77 22.70 9.85
CA ASP A 43 -6.30 24.07 9.85
C ASP A 43 -7.56 24.20 10.71
N ASN A 44 -8.33 23.10 10.83
CA ASN A 44 -9.47 22.99 11.74
C ASN A 44 -9.05 22.69 13.20
N GLY A 45 -7.75 22.64 13.50
CA GLY A 45 -7.21 22.50 14.84
C GLY A 45 -6.92 21.07 15.29
N ALA A 46 -6.95 20.07 14.40
CA ALA A 46 -6.58 18.70 14.74
C ALA A 46 -5.07 18.60 15.02
N ASP A 47 -4.69 17.92 16.11
CA ASP A 47 -3.30 17.61 16.39
C ASP A 47 -2.78 16.51 15.46
N PRO A 48 -1.62 16.67 14.77
CA PRO A 48 -1.09 15.67 13.86
C PRO A 48 -0.90 14.29 14.48
N SER A 49 -0.52 14.21 15.76
CA SER A 49 -0.36 12.92 16.45
C SER A 49 -1.71 12.25 16.76
N MET A 50 -2.77 13.03 16.94
CA MET A 50 -4.13 12.52 17.06
C MET A 50 -4.64 11.96 15.73
N ILE A 51 -4.39 12.67 14.61
CA ILE A 51 -4.72 12.16 13.27
C ILE A 51 -4.09 10.78 13.04
N VAL A 52 -2.81 10.60 13.43
CA VAL A 52 -2.14 9.27 13.31
C VAL A 52 -2.82 8.22 14.18
N LYS A 53 -3.20 8.55 15.42
CA LYS A 53 -3.89 7.62 16.31
C LYS A 53 -5.25 7.20 15.75
N ASP A 54 -6.01 8.16 15.25
CA ASP A 54 -7.33 7.89 14.65
C ASP A 54 -7.19 7.02 13.38
N LEU A 55 -6.14 7.24 12.59
CA LEU A 55 -5.80 6.36 11.47
C LEU A 55 -5.47 4.93 11.92
N ILE A 56 -4.68 4.76 13.00
CA ILE A 56 -4.34 3.44 13.57
C ILE A 56 -5.61 2.71 14.01
N GLU A 57 -6.52 3.38 14.71
CA GLU A 57 -7.77 2.79 15.18
C GLU A 57 -8.70 2.42 14.02
N THR A 58 -8.76 3.26 12.99
CA THR A 58 -9.58 3.01 11.81
C THR A 58 -9.01 1.82 11.01
N VAL A 59 -7.69 1.74 10.80
CA VAL A 59 -7.05 0.61 10.12
C VAL A 59 -7.24 -0.69 10.92
N HIS A 60 -7.19 -0.63 12.26
CA HIS A 60 -7.53 -1.78 13.10
C HIS A 60 -8.98 -2.22 12.87
N SER A 61 -9.94 -1.29 12.88
CA SER A 61 -11.36 -1.59 12.66
C SER A 61 -11.60 -2.22 11.27
N LEU A 62 -10.96 -1.69 10.22
CA LEU A 62 -10.99 -2.27 8.87
C LEU A 62 -10.43 -3.69 8.85
N THR A 63 -9.34 -3.94 9.58
CA THR A 63 -8.72 -5.26 9.67
C THR A 63 -9.65 -6.25 10.37
N MET A 64 -10.27 -5.86 11.49
CA MET A 64 -11.19 -6.72 12.23
C MET A 64 -12.42 -7.10 11.40
N ILE A 65 -12.93 -6.18 10.57
CA ILE A 65 -14.04 -6.47 9.64
C ILE A 65 -13.58 -7.48 8.58
N ASN A 66 -12.37 -7.31 8.04
CA ASN A 66 -11.86 -8.20 6.98
C ASN A 66 -11.62 -9.64 7.42
N ILE A 67 -11.35 -9.87 8.71
CA ILE A 67 -11.14 -11.23 9.27
C ILE A 67 -12.39 -11.79 9.95
N ASP A 68 -13.57 -11.22 9.68
CA ASP A 68 -14.86 -11.60 10.29
C ASP A 68 -14.88 -11.55 11.83
N ALA A 69 -14.05 -10.70 12.44
CA ALA A 69 -13.96 -10.51 13.90
C ALA A 69 -14.58 -9.17 14.36
N ALA A 70 -15.60 -8.69 13.66
CA ALA A 70 -16.13 -7.34 13.77
C ALA A 70 -17.09 -7.09 14.95
N GLU A 71 -17.38 -8.07 15.82
CA GLU A 71 -18.38 -7.91 16.90
C GLU A 71 -18.06 -6.72 17.82
N GLY A 72 -16.78 -6.56 18.19
CA GLY A 72 -16.31 -5.43 18.99
C GLY A 72 -16.40 -4.09 18.28
N VAL A 73 -16.10 -4.06 16.97
CA VAL A 73 -16.18 -2.85 16.13
C VAL A 73 -17.63 -2.42 15.97
N LYS A 74 -18.54 -3.36 15.71
CA LYS A 74 -19.98 -3.08 15.55
C LYS A 74 -20.62 -2.49 16.81
N SER A 75 -20.14 -2.85 17.98
CA SER A 75 -20.67 -2.31 19.24
C SER A 75 -20.18 -0.89 19.56
N SER A 76 -19.11 -0.43 18.92
CA SER A 76 -18.49 0.89 19.16
C SER A 76 -18.86 1.94 18.12
N LEU A 77 -19.44 1.54 16.98
CA LEU A 77 -19.84 2.42 15.88
C LEU A 77 -21.35 2.49 15.73
N THR A 78 -21.86 3.59 15.19
CA THR A 78 -23.24 3.66 14.70
C THR A 78 -23.42 2.77 13.45
N ASP A 79 -24.64 2.39 13.14
CA ASP A 79 -24.92 1.56 11.93
C ASP A 79 -24.44 2.24 10.64
N SER A 80 -24.51 3.57 10.56
CA SER A 80 -24.04 4.34 9.40
C SER A 80 -22.52 4.29 9.27
N GLU A 81 -21.80 4.49 10.38
CA GLU A 81 -20.33 4.43 10.42
C GLU A 81 -19.85 3.00 10.12
N TYR A 82 -20.48 2.00 10.69
CA TYR A 82 -20.14 0.60 10.43
C TYR A 82 -20.28 0.25 8.95
N ASN A 83 -21.38 0.65 8.29
CA ASN A 83 -21.58 0.41 6.87
C ASN A 83 -20.50 1.11 6.01
N ALA A 84 -20.13 2.34 6.36
CA ALA A 84 -19.07 3.07 5.66
C ALA A 84 -17.70 2.41 5.81
N VAL A 85 -17.37 1.92 7.01
CA VAL A 85 -16.12 1.20 7.28
C VAL A 85 -16.12 -0.16 6.56
N GLN A 86 -17.26 -0.88 6.55
CA GLN A 86 -17.42 -2.16 5.87
C GLN A 86 -17.21 -2.05 4.35
N GLU A 87 -17.74 -0.98 3.73
CA GLU A 87 -17.54 -0.73 2.29
C GLU A 87 -16.05 -0.56 1.95
N VAL A 88 -15.31 0.17 2.79
CA VAL A 88 -13.86 0.36 2.60
C VAL A 88 -13.09 -0.93 2.85
N ALA A 89 -13.44 -1.66 3.90
CA ALA A 89 -12.79 -2.93 4.24
C ALA A 89 -12.87 -3.94 3.10
N GLY A 90 -14.00 -4.06 2.43
CA GLY A 90 -14.19 -5.01 1.33
C GLY A 90 -13.28 -4.79 0.11
N ASN A 91 -12.68 -3.63 -0.01
CA ASN A 91 -11.76 -3.29 -1.10
C ASN A 91 -10.27 -3.40 -0.74
N LEU A 92 -9.94 -3.75 0.51
CA LEU A 92 -8.58 -3.80 1.02
C LEU A 92 -8.23 -5.20 1.51
N ASP A 93 -7.02 -5.68 1.23
CA ASP A 93 -6.55 -6.94 1.79
C ASP A 93 -5.85 -6.75 3.14
N VAL A 94 -5.88 -7.79 3.97
CA VAL A 94 -5.31 -7.79 5.33
C VAL A 94 -3.81 -7.51 5.34
N SER A 95 -3.08 -7.92 4.29
CA SER A 95 -1.64 -7.67 4.16
C SER A 95 -1.35 -6.19 4.03
N THR A 96 -2.09 -5.50 3.17
CA THR A 96 -2.01 -4.04 2.98
C THR A 96 -2.36 -3.29 4.27
N LEU A 97 -3.47 -3.66 4.92
CA LEU A 97 -3.88 -3.06 6.20
C LEU A 97 -2.82 -3.27 7.29
N SER A 98 -2.24 -4.47 7.38
CA SER A 98 -1.20 -4.80 8.35
C SER A 98 0.08 -3.97 8.12
N MET A 99 0.46 -3.75 6.87
CA MET A 99 1.60 -2.90 6.50
C MET A 99 1.34 -1.43 6.87
N ILE A 100 0.17 -0.90 6.52
CA ILE A 100 -0.22 0.48 6.86
C ILE A 100 -0.20 0.65 8.39
N TRP A 101 -0.79 -0.29 9.13
CA TRP A 101 -0.82 -0.27 10.60
C TRP A 101 0.58 -0.22 11.21
N GLN A 102 1.52 -1.04 10.72
CA GLN A 102 2.91 -1.05 11.19
C GLN A 102 3.59 0.30 10.93
N MET A 103 3.38 0.88 9.76
CA MET A 103 3.97 2.17 9.39
C MET A 103 3.41 3.32 10.23
N LEU A 104 2.09 3.33 10.45
CA LEU A 104 1.44 4.32 11.30
C LEU A 104 1.94 4.24 12.75
N ASN A 105 2.05 3.02 13.33
CA ASN A 105 2.57 2.85 14.69
C ASN A 105 4.03 3.33 14.82
N LYS A 106 4.88 3.04 13.86
CA LYS A 106 6.25 3.54 13.84
C LYS A 106 6.28 5.06 13.64
N GLY A 107 5.47 5.58 12.72
CA GLY A 107 5.37 6.99 12.39
C GLY A 107 4.78 7.84 13.52
N LEU A 108 3.95 7.27 14.40
CA LEU A 108 3.39 7.99 15.55
C LEU A 108 4.49 8.61 16.43
N HIS A 109 5.54 7.86 16.73
CA HIS A 109 6.69 8.38 17.48
C HIS A 109 7.42 9.47 16.70
N GLU A 110 7.62 9.27 15.38
CA GLU A 110 8.27 10.26 14.52
C GLU A 110 7.48 11.58 14.49
N VAL A 111 6.15 11.53 14.43
CA VAL A 111 5.27 12.72 14.43
C VAL A 111 5.26 13.38 15.80
N THR A 112 5.14 12.59 16.89
CA THR A 112 5.04 13.11 18.27
C THR A 112 6.32 13.82 18.71
N ASP A 113 7.48 13.26 18.35
CA ASP A 113 8.80 13.77 18.78
C ASP A 113 9.39 14.77 17.79
N SER A 114 8.66 15.10 16.72
CA SER A 114 9.14 15.98 15.66
C SER A 114 9.12 17.46 16.05
N PHE A 115 10.12 18.19 15.55
CA PHE A 115 10.11 19.66 15.61
C PHE A 115 8.97 20.29 14.79
N SER A 116 8.53 19.61 13.72
CA SER A 116 7.39 19.97 12.87
C SER A 116 6.46 18.80 12.69
N PRO A 117 5.50 18.57 13.61
CA PRO A 117 4.61 17.41 13.58
C PRO A 117 3.81 17.28 12.28
N ILE A 118 3.32 18.41 11.73
CA ILE A 118 2.56 18.40 10.47
C ILE A 118 3.41 17.91 9.30
N THR A 119 4.63 18.40 9.15
CA THR A 119 5.54 17.96 8.07
C THR A 119 5.89 16.48 8.20
N SER A 120 6.07 16.00 9.43
CA SER A 120 6.34 14.58 9.70
C SER A 120 5.13 13.70 9.36
N LEU A 121 3.91 14.16 9.63
CA LEU A 121 2.68 13.49 9.24
C LEU A 121 2.57 13.42 7.71
N GLU A 122 2.77 14.53 7.00
CA GLU A 122 2.76 14.55 5.53
C GLU A 122 3.75 13.54 4.95
N MET A 123 4.99 13.52 5.45
CA MET A 123 6.01 12.58 5.00
C MET A 123 5.69 11.12 5.34
N LEU A 124 5.04 10.87 6.48
CA LEU A 124 4.56 9.55 6.85
C LEU A 124 3.51 9.05 5.85
N ILE A 125 2.52 9.88 5.52
CA ILE A 125 1.47 9.52 4.56
C ILE A 125 2.03 9.32 3.16
N ILE A 126 2.93 10.17 2.69
CA ILE A 126 3.62 9.99 1.42
C ILE A 126 4.33 8.62 1.39
N ARG A 127 5.08 8.26 2.44
CA ARG A 127 5.75 6.94 2.53
C ARG A 127 4.76 5.78 2.44
N ILE A 128 3.62 5.87 3.12
CA ILE A 128 2.60 4.82 3.08
C ILE A 128 2.04 4.66 1.67
N ILE A 129 1.74 5.75 0.98
CA ILE A 129 1.20 5.73 -0.38
C ILE A 129 2.21 5.08 -1.34
N TYR A 130 3.46 5.53 -1.35
CA TYR A 130 4.48 5.01 -2.28
C TYR A 130 4.94 3.58 -1.97
N LEU A 131 4.81 3.10 -0.72
CA LEU A 131 5.07 1.71 -0.39
C LEU A 131 3.96 0.76 -0.84
N ASN A 132 2.71 1.25 -0.94
CA ASN A 132 1.61 0.49 -1.52
C ASN A 132 1.78 0.25 -3.04
N ASP A 133 2.53 1.12 -3.73
CA ASP A 133 2.80 0.98 -5.17
C ASP A 133 3.90 -0.05 -5.48
N ILE A 134 4.60 -0.59 -4.47
CA ILE A 134 5.60 -1.63 -4.67
C ILE A 134 4.86 -2.96 -4.92
N PRO A 135 5.06 -3.61 -6.08
CA PRO A 135 4.40 -4.87 -6.39
C PRO A 135 4.77 -5.93 -5.34
N LYS A 136 3.76 -6.66 -4.88
CA LYS A 136 3.94 -7.71 -3.87
C LYS A 136 4.85 -8.81 -4.43
N PRO A 137 5.69 -9.47 -3.61
CA PRO A 137 6.59 -10.54 -4.09
C PRO A 137 5.88 -11.61 -4.91
N ASN A 138 4.63 -11.94 -4.56
CA ASN A 138 3.82 -12.91 -5.29
C ASN A 138 3.39 -12.42 -6.69
N GLU A 139 3.19 -11.12 -6.87
CA GLU A 139 2.88 -10.51 -8.17
C GLU A 139 4.12 -10.53 -9.07
N LEU A 140 5.30 -10.20 -8.52
CA LEU A 140 6.58 -10.29 -9.22
C LEU A 140 6.89 -11.74 -9.64
N ILE A 141 6.63 -12.73 -8.78
CA ILE A 141 6.81 -14.15 -9.10
C ILE A 141 5.85 -14.57 -10.22
N SER A 142 4.59 -14.15 -10.17
CA SER A 142 3.61 -14.45 -11.23
C SER A 142 3.96 -13.78 -12.56
N GLU A 143 4.47 -12.55 -12.55
CA GLU A 143 4.97 -11.87 -13.74
C GLU A 143 6.19 -12.58 -14.32
N LEU A 144 7.14 -12.99 -13.48
CA LEU A 144 8.31 -13.77 -13.92
C LEU A 144 7.90 -15.11 -14.53
N ASN A 145 6.98 -15.84 -13.90
CA ASN A 145 6.47 -17.10 -14.44
C ASN A 145 5.76 -16.90 -15.78
N ASN A 146 4.96 -15.85 -15.93
CA ASN A 146 4.31 -15.49 -17.19
C ASN A 146 5.32 -15.09 -18.30
N MET A 147 6.45 -14.49 -17.91
CA MET A 147 7.52 -14.18 -18.86
C MET A 147 8.28 -15.43 -19.30
N VAL A 148 8.50 -16.39 -18.40
CA VAL A 148 9.13 -17.68 -18.70
C VAL A 148 8.23 -18.50 -19.63
N GLU A 149 6.93 -18.64 -19.32
CA GLU A 149 5.98 -19.36 -20.18
C GLU A 149 5.84 -18.75 -21.59
N LYS A 150 5.90 -17.42 -21.70
CA LYS A 150 5.89 -16.74 -23.01
C LYS A 150 7.17 -16.98 -23.81
N ASN A 151 8.30 -17.16 -23.13
CA ASN A 151 9.57 -17.52 -23.79
C ASN A 151 9.59 -18.98 -24.23
N ASP A 152 9.07 -19.90 -23.41
CA ASP A 152 8.99 -21.32 -23.76
C ASP A 152 8.05 -21.57 -24.95
N ASN A 153 6.92 -20.87 -25.03
CA ASN A 153 6.04 -20.92 -26.21
C ASN A 153 6.66 -20.32 -27.47
N LYS A 154 7.59 -19.36 -27.34
CA LYS A 154 8.36 -18.82 -28.48
C LYS A 154 9.45 -19.78 -28.98
N ILE A 155 9.93 -20.67 -28.12
CA ILE A 155 10.94 -21.68 -28.45
C ILE A 155 10.27 -22.88 -29.15
N GLN A 156 9.03 -23.25 -28.75
CA GLN A 156 8.31 -24.38 -29.41
C GLN A 156 7.80 -24.04 -30.81
N ASP A 157 7.52 -22.79 -31.13
CA ASP A 157 7.08 -22.38 -32.46
C ASP A 157 8.25 -22.25 -33.48
N LYS A 158 9.51 -22.36 -33.01
CA LYS A 158 10.73 -22.36 -33.83
C LYS A 158 11.36 -23.73 -34.07
N SER A 159 10.74 -24.82 -33.59
CA SER A 159 11.28 -26.17 -33.79
C SER A 159 10.96 -26.79 -35.17
N GLY A 160 10.67 -25.98 -36.17
CA GLY A 160 10.35 -26.38 -37.54
C GLY A 160 11.43 -26.11 -38.61
N GLU A 161 12.54 -25.46 -38.30
CA GLU A 161 13.62 -25.23 -39.28
C GLU A 161 15.00 -25.42 -38.67
N THR A 162 15.58 -26.55 -38.96
CA THR A 162 17.00 -26.88 -38.74
C THR A 162 17.87 -26.05 -39.68
N SER A 163 18.44 -24.97 -39.19
CA SER A 163 19.66 -24.38 -39.72
C SER A 163 20.50 -23.80 -38.58
N SER A 164 21.72 -24.34 -38.46
CA SER A 164 22.73 -24.03 -37.48
C SER A 164 23.28 -22.61 -37.69
N GLU A 165 22.56 -21.60 -37.25
CA GLU A 165 23.11 -20.27 -37.03
C GLU A 165 23.11 -20.00 -35.52
N MET A 166 24.31 -19.96 -34.96
CA MET A 166 24.59 -19.62 -33.57
C MET A 166 24.09 -18.20 -33.29
N ASP A 167 23.31 -18.03 -32.20
CA ASP A 167 22.77 -16.73 -31.77
C ASP A 167 23.89 -15.66 -31.77
N PRO A 168 23.68 -14.51 -32.40
CA PRO A 168 24.68 -13.44 -32.47
C PRO A 168 25.26 -13.03 -31.11
N LYS A 169 24.46 -13.10 -30.04
CA LYS A 169 24.91 -12.80 -28.68
C LYS A 169 25.83 -13.87 -28.08
N VAL A 170 25.60 -15.14 -28.42
CA VAL A 170 26.49 -16.25 -28.01
C VAL A 170 27.84 -16.13 -28.72
N LYS A 171 27.82 -15.68 -29.97
CA LYS A 171 29.04 -15.43 -30.72
C LYS A 171 29.84 -14.27 -30.16
N GLU A 172 29.18 -13.17 -29.73
CA GLU A 172 29.81 -12.02 -29.10
C GLU A 172 30.45 -12.36 -27.75
N ILE A 173 29.84 -13.27 -26.96
CA ILE A 173 30.38 -13.77 -25.69
C ILE A 173 31.63 -14.63 -25.92
N ILE A 174 31.61 -15.50 -26.92
CA ILE A 174 32.77 -16.36 -27.26
C ILE A 174 33.95 -15.52 -27.75
N ASP A 175 33.68 -14.49 -28.54
CA ASP A 175 34.74 -13.55 -29.02
C ASP A 175 35.34 -12.71 -27.87
N PHE A 176 34.58 -12.43 -26.82
CA PHE A 176 35.07 -11.67 -25.65
C PHE A 176 35.88 -12.52 -24.67
N PHE A 177 35.66 -13.85 -24.64
CA PHE A 177 36.34 -14.80 -23.75
C PHE A 177 36.93 -15.97 -24.58
N PRO A 178 38.08 -15.79 -25.24
CA PRO A 178 38.70 -16.85 -26.06
C PRO A 178 39.11 -18.04 -25.17
N GLY A 179 38.49 -19.16 -25.40
CA GLY A 179 38.69 -20.41 -24.65
C GLY A 179 37.46 -20.95 -23.94
N THR A 180 36.29 -20.28 -24.07
CA THR A 180 35.01 -20.82 -23.60
C THR A 180 34.41 -21.81 -24.59
N GLU A 181 34.06 -23.00 -24.11
CA GLU A 181 33.26 -23.99 -24.85
C GLU A 181 31.81 -23.93 -24.37
N VAL A 182 30.85 -23.99 -25.29
CA VAL A 182 29.43 -24.06 -24.97
C VAL A 182 29.08 -25.51 -24.70
N GLU A 183 28.92 -25.90 -23.43
CA GLU A 183 28.36 -27.19 -23.04
C GLU A 183 26.82 -27.15 -23.16
N GLN A 184 26.26 -28.13 -23.87
CA GLN A 184 24.82 -28.37 -23.84
C GLN A 184 24.44 -28.92 -22.47
N ILE A 185 23.58 -28.23 -21.78
CA ILE A 185 22.95 -28.74 -20.55
C ILE A 185 21.88 -29.73 -20.97
N GLU A 186 22.11 -31.02 -20.81
CA GLU A 186 21.06 -32.03 -20.90
C GLU A 186 20.20 -31.96 -19.65
N GLU A 187 18.95 -31.56 -19.82
CA GLU A 187 17.94 -31.72 -18.79
C GLU A 187 17.68 -33.21 -18.55
N LYS A 188 17.72 -33.58 -17.26
CA LYS A 188 17.47 -34.93 -16.78
C LYS A 188 16.10 -35.02 -16.16
#